data_8fb7efbf4256979b8a885970f2152b83
#
_entry.id   8fb7efbf4256979b8a885970f2152b83
#
_cell.length_a   1.000
_cell.length_b   1.000
_cell.length_c   1.000
_cell.angle_alpha   90.00
_cell.angle_beta   90.00
_cell.angle_gamma   90.00
#
_symmetry.space_group_name_H-M   'P 1'
#
loop_
_entity.id
_entity.type
_entity.pdbx_description
1 polymer ?
#
loop_
_entity_poly.entity_id
_entity_poly.type
_entity_poly.pdbx_seq_one_letter_code
_entity_poly.pdbx_strand_id
1 'polypeptide(L)'
;MNSPKSWHFNGFCYFCAMKMADFDYDLPDERIAYTPAGNRSDSKLLVWDQVITAEAQYKHIADYIPTGHSLFFNNSKVIAARILFDKSYGHDAEKMIDPHSSTNSKQNKIEIFCLEPTAAFTPVQLAMQATNKVQWKCLVGGAKKWKTEFLQKELFYDHIKILLSAKKIAHEDGQFIIEFSWDHPDIVFSEIIALVGQIPLPPYIQREANETDKDRYQTTYATTEGSVAAPTAGLHFDAPVFNTLSAKGIDKKFITLHVGAGTFMPVKVDDFQDHLMHAEFIDVSIETIEYLATTSDNVIAVGTTSLRTLESLYWLAIKIKQTPEIDVNEINLLQWDAYTLEDKKTSINEAMHFLKDWMTQKKIKTLFATTQLMVKPGYQFKICKGLITNFHQPKSTLLLIIAAIAGDEWKTVYQHAIANEYRFLSYGDGCLFWFNHR
;
A
#
# COMPACT_ATOMS: atom_id res chain seq x y z
N MET A 1 -41.24 11.11 15.91
CA MET A 1 -40.52 12.40 15.93
C MET A 1 -39.80 12.52 17.26
N ASN A 2 -38.57 12.03 17.33
CA ASN A 2 -37.67 12.25 18.47
C ASN A 2 -36.29 12.56 17.86
N SER A 3 -35.87 13.83 18.02
CA SER A 3 -34.55 14.31 17.64
C SER A 3 -33.47 13.67 18.54
N PRO A 4 -32.28 13.31 18.02
CA PRO A 4 -31.20 12.80 18.87
C PRO A 4 -30.62 13.92 19.73
N LYS A 5 -30.50 13.64 21.05
CA LYS A 5 -29.89 14.53 22.03
C LYS A 5 -28.39 14.73 21.71
N SER A 6 -28.00 15.99 21.53
CA SER A 6 -26.61 16.42 21.41
C SER A 6 -25.88 16.24 22.75
N TRP A 7 -24.82 15.45 22.76
CA TRP A 7 -23.88 15.35 23.87
C TRP A 7 -22.73 16.36 23.64
N HIS A 8 -22.68 17.37 24.49
CA HIS A 8 -21.59 18.34 24.54
C HIS A 8 -20.53 17.82 25.52
N PHE A 9 -19.34 17.52 25.04
CA PHE A 9 -18.15 17.41 25.84
C PHE A 9 -17.07 18.33 25.24
N ASN A 10 -16.65 19.31 26.04
CA ASN A 10 -15.54 20.23 25.86
C ASN A 10 -15.31 20.74 24.40
N GLY A 11 -16.16 21.68 23.96
CA GLY A 11 -15.78 22.69 22.95
C GLY A 11 -15.65 22.26 21.49
N PHE A 12 -15.65 20.98 21.17
CA PHE A 12 -15.65 20.50 19.79
C PHE A 12 -16.91 19.70 19.47
N CYS A 13 -17.71 20.24 18.58
CA CYS A 13 -18.85 19.53 17.99
C CYS A 13 -18.32 18.36 17.14
N TYR A 14 -18.38 17.13 17.64
CA TYR A 14 -17.92 15.91 16.95
C TYR A 14 -18.70 15.57 15.67
N PHE A 15 -19.65 16.41 15.26
CA PHE A 15 -20.47 16.28 14.05
C PHE A 15 -20.30 17.44 13.05
N CYS A 16 -19.26 18.25 13.14
CA CYS A 16 -18.90 19.06 11.98
C CYS A 16 -18.43 18.09 10.88
N ALA A 17 -19.14 18.07 9.74
CA ALA A 17 -18.72 17.34 8.55
C ALA A 17 -17.33 17.82 8.16
N MET A 18 -16.30 17.00 8.41
CA MET A 18 -14.94 17.30 7.99
C MET A 18 -14.89 17.13 6.48
N LYS A 19 -14.50 18.17 5.78
CA LYS A 19 -14.41 18.15 4.31
C LYS A 19 -13.00 17.83 3.87
N MET A 20 -12.85 17.21 2.70
CA MET A 20 -11.53 17.00 2.10
C MET A 20 -10.76 18.31 1.89
N ALA A 21 -11.47 19.41 1.69
CA ALA A 21 -10.88 20.74 1.60
C ALA A 21 -10.14 21.21 2.87
N ASP A 22 -10.50 20.68 4.06
CA ASP A 22 -9.82 21.00 5.31
C ASP A 22 -8.41 20.39 5.38
N PHE A 23 -8.15 19.40 4.52
CA PHE A 23 -6.88 18.69 4.36
C PHE A 23 -6.18 19.04 3.05
N ASP A 24 -6.36 20.27 2.61
CA ASP A 24 -5.70 20.85 1.45
C ASP A 24 -4.48 21.67 1.86
N TYR A 25 -3.48 21.70 1.01
CA TYR A 25 -2.31 22.57 1.10
C TYR A 25 -1.69 22.73 -0.27
N ASP A 26 -0.97 23.82 -0.46
CA ASP A 26 -0.25 24.07 -1.70
C ASP A 26 1.04 23.23 -1.73
N LEU A 27 1.12 22.28 -2.66
CA LEU A 27 2.30 21.44 -2.91
C LEU A 27 2.96 21.88 -4.21
N PRO A 28 4.07 22.64 -4.15
CA PRO A 28 4.79 23.06 -5.35
C PRO A 28 5.36 21.85 -6.12
N ASP A 29 5.26 21.87 -7.45
CA ASP A 29 5.73 20.76 -8.31
C ASP A 29 7.23 20.47 -8.10
N GLU A 30 8.05 21.49 -7.82
CA GLU A 30 9.48 21.34 -7.55
C GLU A 30 9.78 20.59 -6.24
N ARG A 31 8.79 20.42 -5.36
CA ARG A 31 8.91 19.61 -4.14
C ARG A 31 8.56 18.15 -4.37
N ILE A 32 7.98 17.79 -5.50
CA ILE A 32 7.67 16.39 -5.82
C ILE A 32 8.94 15.66 -6.26
N ALA A 33 9.27 14.56 -5.58
CA ALA A 33 10.41 13.73 -5.92
C ALA A 33 10.10 12.79 -7.08
N TYR A 34 10.46 13.15 -8.29
CA TYR A 34 10.29 12.31 -9.48
C TYR A 34 11.35 11.21 -9.61
N THR A 35 12.45 11.33 -8.88
CA THR A 35 13.56 10.36 -8.84
C THR A 35 14.02 10.14 -7.41
N PRO A 36 14.54 8.93 -7.08
CA PRO A 36 15.07 8.67 -5.74
C PRO A 36 16.33 9.49 -5.43
N ALA A 37 16.66 9.64 -4.15
CA ALA A 37 17.95 10.16 -3.70
C ALA A 37 19.11 9.27 -4.17
N GLY A 38 20.34 9.76 -4.16
CA GLY A 38 21.53 8.98 -4.54
C GLY A 38 21.60 7.66 -3.75
N ASN A 39 21.79 7.74 -2.45
CA ASN A 39 21.63 6.58 -1.56
C ASN A 39 20.24 6.62 -0.89
N ARG A 40 19.74 5.45 -0.48
CA ARG A 40 18.42 5.32 0.15
C ARG A 40 18.34 6.12 1.46
N SER A 41 19.35 6.02 2.28
CA SER A 41 19.42 6.61 3.62
C SER A 41 19.88 8.08 3.65
N ASP A 42 20.19 8.68 2.48
CA ASP A 42 20.50 10.12 2.38
C ASP A 42 19.25 11.03 2.37
N SER A 43 18.05 10.46 2.23
CA SER A 43 16.80 11.22 2.33
C SER A 43 16.70 11.93 3.68
N LYS A 44 16.13 13.13 3.69
CA LYS A 44 15.90 13.89 4.92
C LYS A 44 14.85 13.20 5.80
N LEU A 45 15.01 13.32 7.10
CA LEU A 45 14.09 12.84 8.12
C LEU A 45 13.71 14.01 9.04
N LEU A 46 12.44 14.34 9.10
CA LEU A 46 11.88 15.22 10.10
C LEU A 46 11.45 14.38 11.32
N VAL A 47 11.72 14.86 12.53
CA VAL A 47 11.25 14.21 13.75
C VAL A 47 10.25 15.13 14.44
N TRP A 48 9.05 14.62 14.67
CA TRP A 48 7.97 15.34 15.32
C TRP A 48 7.49 14.59 16.57
N ASP A 49 7.50 15.30 17.70
CA ASP A 49 6.92 14.86 18.97
C ASP A 49 6.21 16.06 19.59
N GLN A 50 4.94 16.26 19.19
CA GLN A 50 4.09 17.43 19.47
C GLN A 50 4.63 18.76 18.91
N VAL A 51 5.92 18.84 18.66
CA VAL A 51 6.63 19.90 17.95
C VAL A 51 7.70 19.26 17.07
N ILE A 52 8.26 20.02 16.15
CA ILE A 52 9.44 19.58 15.39
C ILE A 52 10.63 19.58 16.36
N THR A 53 11.18 18.39 16.64
CA THR A 53 12.24 18.18 17.60
C THR A 53 13.62 18.04 16.94
N ALA A 54 13.66 17.55 15.69
CA ALA A 54 14.90 17.41 14.95
C ALA A 54 14.69 17.38 13.44
N GLU A 55 15.75 17.75 12.70
CA GLU A 55 15.93 17.55 11.28
C GLU A 55 17.22 16.75 11.06
N ALA A 56 17.12 15.66 10.31
CA ALA A 56 18.20 14.69 10.15
C ALA A 56 18.20 14.05 8.75
N GLN A 57 18.91 12.94 8.61
CA GLN A 57 18.82 12.03 7.48
C GLN A 57 18.47 10.63 8.00
N TYR A 58 17.87 9.79 7.14
CA TYR A 58 17.48 8.43 7.54
C TYR A 58 18.63 7.57 8.08
N LYS A 59 19.88 7.81 7.66
CA LYS A 59 21.06 7.12 8.22
C LYS A 59 21.25 7.34 9.72
N HIS A 60 20.64 8.38 10.29
CA HIS A 60 20.67 8.71 11.72
C HIS A 60 19.36 8.37 12.44
N ILE A 61 18.41 7.69 11.79
CA ILE A 61 17.08 7.42 12.39
C ILE A 61 17.17 6.67 13.73
N ALA A 62 18.18 5.81 13.89
CA ALA A 62 18.39 5.08 15.14
C ALA A 62 18.57 6.03 16.35
N ASP A 63 19.10 7.25 16.16
CA ASP A 63 19.33 8.20 17.25
C ASP A 63 18.03 8.69 17.89
N TYR A 64 16.96 8.69 17.13
CA TYR A 64 15.64 9.22 17.51
C TYR A 64 14.65 8.15 17.99
N ILE A 65 15.05 6.87 18.02
CA ILE A 65 14.21 5.76 18.48
C ILE A 65 14.83 5.17 19.73
N PRO A 66 14.11 5.11 20.87
CA PRO A 66 14.62 4.51 22.09
C PRO A 66 14.90 3.01 21.94
N THR A 67 15.86 2.49 22.69
CA THR A 67 16.15 1.05 22.78
C THR A 67 14.92 0.25 23.21
N GLY A 68 14.76 -0.95 22.69
CA GLY A 68 13.64 -1.84 22.99
C GLY A 68 12.38 -1.57 22.17
N HIS A 69 12.41 -0.60 21.23
CA HIS A 69 11.34 -0.43 20.27
C HIS A 69 11.46 -1.42 19.12
N SER A 70 10.33 -1.65 18.46
CA SER A 70 10.23 -2.52 17.28
C SER A 70 9.64 -1.76 16.10
N LEU A 71 10.35 -1.81 14.98
CA LEU A 71 9.90 -1.26 13.71
C LEU A 71 9.21 -2.34 12.90
N PHE A 72 7.95 -2.10 12.53
CA PHE A 72 7.16 -3.01 11.69
C PHE A 72 7.13 -2.53 10.25
N PHE A 73 7.64 -3.37 9.36
CA PHE A 73 7.78 -3.10 7.94
C PHE A 73 6.79 -3.93 7.12
N ASN A 74 6.22 -3.33 6.09
CA ASN A 74 5.49 -4.07 5.06
C ASN A 74 6.49 -4.68 4.08
N ASN A 75 6.60 -6.02 4.04
CA ASN A 75 7.54 -6.76 3.20
C ASN A 75 6.96 -7.17 1.84
N SER A 76 5.80 -6.60 1.46
CA SER A 76 5.23 -6.88 0.15
C SER A 76 6.16 -6.42 -0.98
N LYS A 77 6.23 -7.25 -2.04
CA LYS A 77 7.07 -7.02 -3.22
C LYS A 77 6.21 -6.53 -4.38
N VAL A 78 6.64 -5.46 -5.01
CA VAL A 78 5.97 -4.90 -6.18
C VAL A 78 6.14 -5.85 -7.36
N ILE A 79 5.03 -6.20 -8.00
CA ILE A 79 5.04 -6.96 -9.25
C ILE A 79 5.05 -6.01 -10.45
N ALA A 80 5.58 -6.47 -11.57
CA ALA A 80 5.61 -5.72 -12.82
C ALA A 80 4.22 -5.68 -13.49
N ALA A 81 3.23 -5.13 -12.78
CA ALA A 81 1.80 -5.26 -13.06
C ALA A 81 1.31 -4.53 -14.32
N ARG A 82 2.18 -3.81 -15.03
CA ARG A 82 1.83 -3.03 -16.22
C ARG A 82 2.36 -3.72 -17.47
N ILE A 83 1.47 -4.24 -18.32
CA ILE A 83 1.82 -4.98 -19.53
C ILE A 83 1.42 -4.16 -20.76
N LEU A 84 2.36 -3.97 -21.69
CA LEU A 84 2.13 -3.28 -22.94
C LEU A 84 2.03 -4.29 -24.08
N PHE A 85 0.92 -4.23 -24.83
CA PHE A 85 0.69 -4.99 -26.04
C PHE A 85 0.67 -4.07 -27.25
N ASP A 86 1.22 -4.53 -28.38
CA ASP A 86 1.07 -3.84 -29.64
C ASP A 86 -0.30 -4.16 -30.26
N LYS A 87 -0.93 -3.17 -30.90
CA LYS A 87 -2.27 -3.33 -31.50
C LYS A 87 -2.33 -4.29 -32.68
N SER A 88 -1.23 -4.48 -33.36
CA SER A 88 -1.11 -5.23 -34.60
C SER A 88 -0.29 -6.50 -34.38
N TYR A 89 -0.83 -7.46 -33.64
CA TYR A 89 -0.36 -8.83 -33.70
C TYR A 89 -1.43 -9.65 -34.44
N GLY A 90 -1.19 -9.95 -35.72
CA GLY A 90 -2.09 -10.68 -36.60
C GLY A 90 -1.61 -10.59 -38.04
N HIS A 91 -2.10 -11.43 -38.94
CA HIS A 91 -1.69 -11.63 -40.34
C HIS A 91 -1.49 -10.37 -41.23
N ASP A 92 -1.78 -9.16 -40.72
CA ASP A 92 -1.57 -7.90 -41.42
C ASP A 92 -0.32 -7.12 -41.01
N ALA A 93 0.52 -7.66 -40.14
CA ALA A 93 1.69 -6.98 -39.60
C ALA A 93 2.81 -6.75 -40.64
N GLU A 94 2.84 -7.52 -41.73
CA GLU A 94 3.86 -7.38 -42.80
C GLU A 94 3.67 -6.13 -43.67
N LYS A 95 2.53 -5.45 -43.57
CA LYS A 95 2.20 -4.31 -44.46
C LYS A 95 2.46 -2.92 -43.92
N MET A 96 2.91 -2.78 -42.64
CA MET A 96 3.03 -1.46 -41.99
C MET A 96 4.38 -1.18 -41.31
N ILE A 97 5.46 -1.78 -41.76
CA ILE A 97 6.79 -1.33 -41.35
C ILE A 97 7.28 -0.30 -42.36
N ASP A 98 6.94 0.96 -42.13
CA ASP A 98 7.65 2.10 -42.72
C ASP A 98 8.91 2.35 -41.87
N PRO A 99 10.13 2.09 -42.38
CA PRO A 99 11.36 2.24 -41.62
C PRO A 99 11.69 3.70 -41.27
N HIS A 100 10.93 4.66 -41.78
CA HIS A 100 11.20 6.09 -41.61
C HIS A 100 10.17 6.86 -40.80
N SER A 101 9.11 6.21 -40.27
CA SER A 101 8.16 6.89 -39.40
C SER A 101 8.62 6.89 -37.96
N SER A 102 9.31 7.93 -37.55
CA SER A 102 9.59 8.29 -36.14
C SER A 102 8.32 8.78 -35.42
N THR A 103 7.14 8.16 -35.64
CA THR A 103 5.91 8.58 -35.01
C THR A 103 5.68 7.87 -33.70
N ASN A 104 5.71 8.65 -32.63
CA ASN A 104 5.23 8.44 -31.25
C ASN A 104 4.79 7.00 -30.89
N SER A 105 5.67 6.23 -30.30
CA SER A 105 5.50 4.81 -29.91
C SER A 105 4.28 4.56 -28.99
N LYS A 106 3.78 5.58 -28.28
CA LYS A 106 2.60 5.49 -27.39
C LYS A 106 1.24 5.35 -28.13
N GLN A 107 1.10 5.80 -29.37
CA GLN A 107 -0.21 5.80 -30.06
C GLN A 107 -0.66 4.40 -30.49
N ASN A 108 0.23 3.41 -30.56
CA ASN A 108 -0.05 2.07 -31.05
C ASN A 108 -0.05 0.97 -29.98
N LYS A 109 0.06 1.30 -28.70
CA LYS A 109 0.07 0.32 -27.61
C LYS A 109 -1.26 0.30 -26.85
N ILE A 110 -1.63 -0.87 -26.36
CA ILE A 110 -2.68 -1.09 -25.37
C ILE A 110 -1.99 -1.46 -24.09
N GLU A 111 -2.27 -0.69 -23.04
CA GLU A 111 -1.74 -0.94 -21.69
C GLU A 111 -2.76 -1.73 -20.89
N ILE A 112 -2.34 -2.85 -20.29
CA ILE A 112 -3.12 -3.59 -19.30
C ILE A 112 -2.40 -3.44 -17.97
N PHE A 113 -3.09 -2.85 -17.00
CA PHE A 113 -2.60 -2.69 -15.64
C PHE A 113 -3.37 -3.63 -14.71
N CYS A 114 -2.69 -4.68 -14.25
CA CYS A 114 -3.23 -5.66 -13.31
C CYS A 114 -3.41 -5.02 -11.94
N LEU A 115 -4.60 -5.15 -11.34
CA LEU A 115 -4.95 -4.58 -10.05
C LEU A 115 -4.97 -5.64 -8.96
N GLU A 116 -5.84 -6.64 -9.14
CA GLU A 116 -6.03 -7.77 -8.22
C GLU A 116 -6.49 -9.01 -8.99
N PRO A 117 -6.20 -10.24 -8.52
CA PRO A 117 -6.74 -11.43 -9.13
C PRO A 117 -8.25 -11.54 -8.89
N THR A 118 -8.95 -12.28 -9.77
CA THR A 118 -10.36 -12.61 -9.53
C THR A 118 -10.50 -13.59 -8.36
N ALA A 119 -11.71 -13.73 -7.83
CA ALA A 119 -11.99 -14.61 -6.67
C ALA A 119 -11.49 -16.07 -6.88
N ALA A 120 -11.53 -16.58 -8.13
CA ALA A 120 -11.04 -17.92 -8.47
C ALA A 120 -9.52 -18.08 -8.29
N PHE A 121 -8.77 -16.98 -8.22
CA PHE A 121 -7.32 -16.92 -8.10
C PHE A 121 -6.85 -16.17 -6.85
N THR A 122 -7.73 -15.99 -5.87
CA THR A 122 -7.42 -15.40 -4.57
C THR A 122 -7.02 -16.49 -3.58
N PRO A 123 -6.01 -16.32 -2.74
CA PRO A 123 -5.16 -15.12 -2.58
C PRO A 123 -4.18 -14.90 -3.74
N VAL A 124 -3.53 -13.73 -3.78
CA VAL A 124 -2.64 -13.33 -4.89
C VAL A 124 -1.51 -14.33 -5.17
N GLN A 125 -1.05 -15.05 -4.15
CA GLN A 125 -0.05 -16.11 -4.28
C GLN A 125 -0.53 -17.23 -5.21
N LEU A 126 -1.83 -17.57 -5.16
CA LEU A 126 -2.42 -18.56 -6.06
C LEU A 126 -2.39 -18.08 -7.52
N ALA A 127 -2.72 -16.80 -7.74
CA ALA A 127 -2.62 -16.20 -9.08
C ALA A 127 -1.18 -16.21 -9.60
N MET A 128 -0.21 -15.86 -8.75
CA MET A 128 1.21 -15.81 -9.14
C MET A 128 1.79 -17.19 -9.46
N GLN A 129 1.26 -18.25 -8.86
CA GLN A 129 1.65 -19.66 -9.10
C GLN A 129 0.81 -20.33 -10.18
N ALA A 130 -0.17 -19.65 -10.75
CA ALA A 130 -1.02 -20.22 -11.79
C ALA A 130 -0.18 -20.56 -13.04
N THR A 131 -0.49 -21.73 -13.65
CA THR A 131 0.09 -22.18 -14.92
C THR A 131 -0.96 -22.11 -16.03
N ASN A 132 -0.53 -21.94 -17.27
CA ASN A 132 -1.34 -21.86 -18.47
C ASN A 132 -2.31 -20.69 -18.56
N LYS A 133 -3.01 -20.34 -17.49
CA LYS A 133 -3.96 -19.19 -17.48
C LYS A 133 -4.22 -18.62 -16.10
N VAL A 134 -4.59 -17.35 -16.06
CA VAL A 134 -4.97 -16.62 -14.85
C VAL A 134 -5.91 -15.48 -15.20
N GLN A 135 -6.79 -15.09 -14.27
CA GLN A 135 -7.71 -13.95 -14.47
C GLN A 135 -7.45 -12.86 -13.45
N TRP A 136 -7.37 -11.63 -13.97
CA TRP A 136 -7.12 -10.42 -13.17
C TRP A 136 -8.16 -9.36 -13.48
N LYS A 137 -8.54 -8.59 -12.48
CA LYS A 137 -9.18 -7.30 -12.64
C LYS A 137 -8.11 -6.29 -13.07
N CYS A 138 -8.37 -5.56 -14.14
CA CYS A 138 -7.38 -4.69 -14.77
C CYS A 138 -7.98 -3.33 -15.17
N LEU A 139 -7.14 -2.30 -15.14
CA LEU A 139 -7.40 -1.10 -15.95
C LEU A 139 -6.79 -1.29 -17.34
N VAL A 140 -7.50 -0.82 -18.38
CA VAL A 140 -7.03 -0.96 -19.76
C VAL A 140 -6.92 0.42 -20.41
N GLY A 141 -5.67 0.88 -20.58
CA GLY A 141 -5.36 2.07 -21.35
C GLY A 141 -5.57 1.83 -22.82
N GLY A 142 -6.41 2.67 -23.47
CA GLY A 142 -6.73 2.49 -24.88
C GLY A 142 -7.75 1.38 -25.15
N ALA A 143 -8.59 0.98 -24.19
CA ALA A 143 -9.58 -0.08 -24.31
C ALA A 143 -10.49 0.04 -25.56
N LYS A 144 -10.85 1.27 -25.96
CA LYS A 144 -11.62 1.54 -27.21
C LYS A 144 -10.87 1.14 -28.47
N LYS A 145 -9.55 1.06 -28.41
CA LYS A 145 -8.70 0.71 -29.54
C LYS A 145 -8.47 -0.80 -29.66
N TRP A 146 -8.76 -1.56 -28.61
CA TRP A 146 -8.68 -3.01 -28.62
C TRP A 146 -9.92 -3.61 -29.30
N LYS A 147 -9.79 -3.96 -30.59
CA LYS A 147 -10.89 -4.48 -31.44
C LYS A 147 -10.81 -5.97 -31.69
N THR A 148 -9.66 -6.60 -31.46
CA THR A 148 -9.44 -8.03 -31.65
C THR A 148 -9.98 -8.84 -30.47
N GLU A 149 -10.20 -10.14 -30.67
CA GLU A 149 -10.59 -11.05 -29.57
C GLU A 149 -9.47 -11.19 -28.56
N PHE A 150 -8.23 -11.29 -29.05
CA PHE A 150 -7.02 -11.43 -28.24
C PHE A 150 -6.03 -10.32 -28.57
N LEU A 151 -5.26 -9.92 -27.54
CA LEU A 151 -3.96 -9.29 -27.75
C LEU A 151 -2.91 -10.38 -27.51
N GLN A 152 -1.86 -10.39 -28.33
CA GLN A 152 -0.82 -11.40 -28.25
C GLN A 152 0.56 -10.75 -28.20
N LYS A 153 1.50 -11.42 -27.54
CA LYS A 153 2.88 -10.98 -27.44
C LYS A 153 3.81 -12.20 -27.35
N GLU A 154 4.83 -12.21 -28.21
CA GLU A 154 5.89 -13.21 -28.12
C GLU A 154 6.88 -12.83 -27.04
N LEU A 155 7.29 -13.81 -26.25
CA LEU A 155 8.24 -13.71 -25.18
C LEU A 155 9.32 -14.77 -25.38
N PHE A 156 10.48 -14.54 -24.78
CA PHE A 156 11.56 -15.51 -24.75
C PHE A 156 12.00 -15.74 -23.30
N TYR A 157 11.99 -16.98 -22.89
CA TYR A 157 12.46 -17.45 -21.59
C TYR A 157 13.46 -18.58 -21.82
N ASP A 158 14.70 -18.41 -21.41
CA ASP A 158 15.77 -19.41 -21.63
C ASP A 158 15.78 -20.06 -23.03
N HIS A 159 15.72 -19.22 -24.08
CA HIS A 159 15.63 -19.64 -25.50
C HIS A 159 14.30 -20.29 -25.92
N ILE A 160 13.33 -20.44 -25.01
CA ILE A 160 12.01 -20.94 -25.34
C ILE A 160 11.12 -19.76 -25.75
N LYS A 161 10.47 -19.90 -26.89
CA LYS A 161 9.49 -18.95 -27.36
C LYS A 161 8.14 -19.25 -26.72
N ILE A 162 7.52 -18.24 -26.09
CA ILE A 162 6.22 -18.31 -25.43
C ILE A 162 5.28 -17.31 -26.07
N LEU A 163 4.06 -17.72 -26.37
CA LEU A 163 3.01 -16.82 -26.83
C LEU A 163 2.09 -16.47 -25.67
N LEU A 164 2.21 -15.23 -25.16
CA LEU A 164 1.28 -14.68 -24.18
C LEU A 164 0.07 -14.08 -24.88
N SER A 165 -1.13 -14.49 -24.49
CA SER A 165 -2.40 -13.96 -24.97
C SER A 165 -3.18 -13.29 -23.84
N ALA A 166 -3.86 -12.20 -24.12
CA ALA A 166 -4.79 -11.53 -23.20
C ALA A 166 -6.17 -11.41 -23.85
N LYS A 167 -7.22 -11.76 -23.12
CA LYS A 167 -8.62 -11.72 -23.55
C LYS A 167 -9.47 -10.94 -22.56
N LYS A 168 -10.35 -10.06 -23.06
CA LYS A 168 -11.38 -9.42 -22.23
C LYS A 168 -12.50 -10.42 -21.97
N ILE A 169 -12.75 -10.74 -20.70
CA ILE A 169 -13.81 -11.64 -20.26
C ILE A 169 -15.07 -10.87 -19.86
N ALA A 170 -14.90 -9.80 -19.08
CA ALA A 170 -16.00 -8.96 -18.60
C ALA A 170 -15.54 -7.51 -18.39
N HIS A 171 -16.50 -6.62 -18.14
CA HIS A 171 -16.27 -5.24 -17.75
C HIS A 171 -17.26 -4.89 -16.63
N GLU A 172 -16.74 -4.62 -15.44
CA GLU A 172 -17.51 -4.38 -14.22
C GLU A 172 -16.89 -3.19 -13.46
N ASP A 173 -17.70 -2.27 -12.98
CA ASP A 173 -17.29 -1.12 -12.16
C ASP A 173 -16.11 -0.30 -12.74
N GLY A 174 -16.04 -0.16 -14.07
CA GLY A 174 -14.96 0.55 -14.74
C GLY A 174 -13.66 -0.23 -14.90
N GLN A 175 -13.63 -1.49 -14.46
CA GLN A 175 -12.51 -2.41 -14.57
C GLN A 175 -12.83 -3.53 -15.58
N PHE A 176 -11.79 -4.08 -16.19
CA PHE A 176 -11.92 -5.23 -17.08
C PHE A 176 -11.44 -6.49 -16.37
N ILE A 177 -12.18 -7.59 -16.52
CA ILE A 177 -11.66 -8.91 -16.20
C ILE A 177 -10.90 -9.39 -17.43
N ILE A 178 -9.59 -9.55 -17.28
CA ILE A 178 -8.68 -10.01 -18.33
C ILE A 178 -8.21 -11.42 -17.98
N GLU A 179 -8.39 -12.35 -18.92
CA GLU A 179 -7.74 -13.65 -18.87
C GLU A 179 -6.43 -13.59 -19.64
N PHE A 180 -5.34 -13.85 -18.93
CA PHE A 180 -4.04 -14.09 -19.54
C PHE A 180 -3.87 -15.59 -19.73
N SER A 181 -3.34 -16.02 -20.88
CA SER A 181 -2.98 -17.40 -21.16
C SER A 181 -1.67 -17.48 -21.92
N TRP A 182 -0.92 -18.56 -21.72
CA TRP A 182 0.36 -18.81 -22.38
C TRP A 182 0.52 -20.30 -22.69
N ASP A 183 1.33 -20.61 -23.68
CA ASP A 183 1.46 -21.93 -24.28
C ASP A 183 2.57 -22.80 -23.68
N HIS A 184 3.02 -22.47 -22.44
CA HIS A 184 4.04 -23.26 -21.74
C HIS A 184 3.55 -23.69 -20.35
N PRO A 185 3.42 -25.03 -20.08
CA PRO A 185 2.77 -25.53 -18.86
C PRO A 185 3.63 -25.39 -17.59
N ASP A 186 4.95 -25.32 -17.70
CA ASP A 186 5.87 -25.30 -16.55
C ASP A 186 6.18 -23.88 -16.06
N ILE A 187 5.76 -22.86 -16.81
CA ILE A 187 6.02 -21.47 -16.48
C ILE A 187 4.82 -20.91 -15.73
N VAL A 188 5.08 -20.31 -14.56
CA VAL A 188 4.04 -19.70 -13.72
C VAL A 188 3.83 -18.22 -14.07
N PHE A 189 2.68 -17.66 -13.68
CA PHE A 189 2.34 -16.26 -14.02
C PHE A 189 3.34 -15.25 -13.48
N SER A 190 3.96 -15.51 -12.31
CA SER A 190 5.00 -14.62 -11.77
C SER A 190 6.20 -14.48 -12.70
N GLU A 191 6.59 -15.56 -13.40
CA GLU A 191 7.67 -15.54 -14.41
C GLU A 191 7.21 -14.79 -15.66
N ILE A 192 5.99 -15.07 -16.14
CA ILE A 192 5.42 -14.34 -17.29
C ILE A 192 5.42 -12.83 -17.02
N ILE A 193 4.85 -12.40 -15.87
CA ILE A 193 4.74 -10.96 -15.57
C ILE A 193 6.11 -10.30 -15.36
N ALA A 194 7.10 -11.04 -14.84
CA ALA A 194 8.46 -10.56 -14.69
C ALA A 194 9.16 -10.31 -16.04
N LEU A 195 8.84 -11.13 -17.08
CA LEU A 195 9.39 -10.98 -18.41
C LEU A 195 8.83 -9.80 -19.19
N VAL A 196 7.52 -9.55 -19.07
CA VAL A 196 6.83 -8.59 -19.95
C VAL A 196 6.38 -7.33 -19.28
N GLY A 197 6.26 -7.37 -17.96
CA GLY A 197 5.69 -6.30 -17.19
C GLY A 197 6.67 -5.17 -16.93
N GLN A 198 6.11 -4.04 -16.61
CA GLN A 198 6.82 -2.86 -16.13
C GLN A 198 6.35 -2.53 -14.71
N ILE A 199 7.26 -2.02 -13.90
CA ILE A 199 6.94 -1.54 -12.55
C ILE A 199 5.93 -0.38 -12.67
N PRO A 200 4.78 -0.45 -11.98
CA PRO A 200 3.78 0.59 -12.02
C PRO A 200 4.18 1.76 -11.11
N LEU A 201 4.84 2.77 -11.68
CA LEU A 201 5.10 4.01 -10.94
C LEU A 201 3.79 4.76 -10.67
N PRO A 202 3.71 5.50 -9.54
CA PRO A 202 2.56 6.34 -9.23
C PRO A 202 2.24 7.35 -10.33
N PRO A 203 0.95 7.72 -10.54
CA PRO A 203 0.54 8.59 -11.66
C PRO A 203 1.15 9.99 -11.67
N TYR A 204 1.55 10.51 -10.51
CA TYR A 204 2.24 11.81 -10.42
C TYR A 204 3.68 11.74 -10.93
N ILE A 205 4.29 10.56 -11.02
CA ILE A 205 5.58 10.37 -11.70
C ILE A 205 5.30 10.25 -13.21
N GLN A 206 5.30 11.39 -13.89
CA GLN A 206 4.90 11.51 -15.30
C GLN A 206 5.96 11.03 -16.30
N ARG A 207 6.80 10.07 -15.93
CA ARG A 207 7.79 9.43 -16.80
C ARG A 207 7.55 7.92 -16.88
N GLU A 208 8.11 7.30 -17.90
CA GLU A 208 8.15 5.85 -17.97
C GLU A 208 9.11 5.28 -16.92
N ALA A 209 8.79 4.08 -16.42
CA ALA A 209 9.69 3.35 -15.55
C ALA A 209 10.96 2.97 -16.34
N ASN A 210 12.11 3.10 -15.71
CA ASN A 210 13.41 2.70 -16.25
C ASN A 210 13.99 1.52 -15.46
N GLU A 211 15.13 0.98 -15.90
CA GLU A 211 15.75 -0.17 -15.25
C GLU A 211 16.08 0.08 -13.78
N THR A 212 16.44 1.32 -13.41
CA THR A 212 16.75 1.63 -12.01
C THR A 212 15.51 1.60 -11.12
N ASP A 213 14.30 1.82 -11.66
CA ASP A 213 13.07 1.74 -10.86
C ASP A 213 12.75 0.30 -10.43
N LYS A 214 13.22 -0.72 -11.14
CA LYS A 214 13.05 -2.11 -10.73
C LYS A 214 13.64 -2.36 -9.33
N ASP A 215 14.79 -1.76 -9.06
CA ASP A 215 15.45 -1.85 -7.77
C ASP A 215 15.03 -0.74 -6.81
N ARG A 216 14.88 0.50 -7.30
CA ARG A 216 14.69 1.68 -6.46
C ARG A 216 13.24 1.88 -6.03
N TYR A 217 12.25 1.41 -6.81
CA TYR A 217 10.83 1.36 -6.41
C TYR A 217 10.47 0.03 -5.74
N GLN A 218 11.43 -0.50 -4.98
CA GLN A 218 11.32 -1.73 -4.20
C GLN A 218 12.08 -1.58 -2.89
N THR A 219 11.55 -2.11 -1.78
CA THR A 219 12.30 -2.14 -0.52
C THR A 219 13.38 -3.21 -0.55
N THR A 220 14.46 -3.00 0.22
CA THR A 220 15.60 -3.94 0.29
C THR A 220 15.25 -5.28 0.96
N TYR A 221 14.09 -5.34 1.60
CA TYR A 221 13.60 -6.49 2.37
C TYR A 221 12.30 -7.08 1.80
N ALA A 222 11.85 -6.64 0.64
CA ALA A 222 10.65 -7.16 0.00
C ALA A 222 10.79 -8.64 -0.35
N THR A 223 9.82 -9.47 0.08
CA THR A 223 9.83 -10.92 -0.12
C THR A 223 8.53 -11.46 -0.69
N THR A 224 7.37 -10.90 -0.30
CA THR A 224 6.05 -11.45 -0.62
C THR A 224 5.47 -10.74 -1.84
N GLU A 225 5.47 -11.40 -3.00
CA GLU A 225 4.95 -10.83 -4.26
C GLU A 225 3.44 -10.59 -4.21
N GLY A 226 2.95 -9.57 -4.94
CA GLY A 226 1.53 -9.30 -5.11
C GLY A 226 1.10 -7.85 -4.91
N SER A 227 1.99 -6.95 -4.56
CA SER A 227 1.70 -5.51 -4.49
C SER A 227 1.86 -4.83 -5.84
N VAL A 228 0.99 -3.86 -6.14
CA VAL A 228 1.13 -2.99 -7.32
C VAL A 228 1.78 -1.64 -6.98
N ALA A 229 2.01 -1.37 -5.70
CA ALA A 229 2.76 -0.20 -5.23
C ALA A 229 3.74 -0.58 -4.11
N ALA A 230 4.88 0.10 -4.07
CA ALA A 230 5.86 -0.11 -3.00
C ALA A 230 5.39 0.50 -1.68
N PRO A 231 5.72 -0.10 -0.51
CA PRO A 231 5.60 0.55 0.79
C PRO A 231 6.69 1.62 0.92
N THR A 232 6.43 2.82 0.40
CA THR A 232 7.44 3.82 0.04
C THR A 232 8.24 4.36 1.22
N ALA A 233 7.68 4.42 2.43
CA ALA A 233 8.43 4.78 3.63
C ALA A 233 9.59 3.81 3.93
N GLY A 234 9.49 2.57 3.47
CA GLY A 234 10.54 1.56 3.60
C GLY A 234 11.69 1.71 2.62
N LEU A 235 11.55 2.54 1.57
CA LEU A 235 12.58 2.72 0.53
C LEU A 235 13.88 3.33 1.07
N HIS A 236 13.80 4.01 2.21
CA HIS A 236 14.93 4.68 2.85
C HIS A 236 15.84 3.74 3.65
N PHE A 237 15.36 2.53 3.94
CA PHE A 237 16.06 1.57 4.79
C PHE A 237 16.98 0.67 3.96
N ASP A 238 18.27 0.80 4.19
CA ASP A 238 19.34 -0.01 3.62
C ASP A 238 20.08 -0.80 4.70
N ALA A 239 21.05 -1.63 4.31
CA ALA A 239 21.79 -2.47 5.25
C ALA A 239 22.52 -1.66 6.35
N PRO A 240 23.18 -0.52 6.06
CA PRO A 240 23.76 0.34 7.09
C PRO A 240 22.75 0.79 8.15
N VAL A 241 21.56 1.26 7.73
CA VAL A 241 20.51 1.68 8.67
C VAL A 241 20.04 0.51 9.55
N PHE A 242 19.82 -0.67 8.95
CA PHE A 242 19.44 -1.84 9.74
C PHE A 242 20.51 -2.26 10.73
N ASN A 243 21.77 -2.13 10.38
CA ASN A 243 22.88 -2.43 11.29
C ASN A 243 22.92 -1.49 12.50
N THR A 244 22.71 -0.18 12.29
CA THR A 244 22.67 0.81 13.39
C THR A 244 21.46 0.58 14.30
N LEU A 245 20.28 0.28 13.74
CA LEU A 245 19.09 -0.07 14.51
C LEU A 245 19.33 -1.31 15.38
N SER A 246 19.87 -2.38 14.80
CA SER A 246 20.18 -3.61 15.53
C SER A 246 21.22 -3.39 16.64
N ALA A 247 22.27 -2.61 16.36
CA ALA A 247 23.30 -2.28 17.35
C ALA A 247 22.73 -1.49 18.55
N LYS A 248 21.65 -0.74 18.33
CA LYS A 248 20.93 -0.01 19.41
C LYS A 248 19.86 -0.85 20.10
N GLY A 249 19.67 -2.12 19.74
CA GLY A 249 18.62 -2.98 20.30
C GLY A 249 17.23 -2.59 19.86
N ILE A 250 17.08 -2.12 18.63
CA ILE A 250 15.80 -1.84 17.98
C ILE A 250 15.49 -3.00 17.03
N ASP A 251 14.38 -3.68 17.30
CA ASP A 251 13.97 -4.85 16.52
C ASP A 251 13.33 -4.46 15.20
N LYS A 252 13.55 -5.29 14.16
CA LYS A 252 12.79 -5.23 12.91
C LYS A 252 11.83 -6.40 12.81
N LYS A 253 10.58 -6.13 12.51
CA LYS A 253 9.51 -7.10 12.32
C LYS A 253 8.83 -6.88 10.97
N PHE A 254 8.26 -7.95 10.41
CA PHE A 254 7.63 -7.88 9.10
C PHE A 254 6.17 -8.30 9.18
N ILE A 255 5.36 -7.59 8.42
CA ILE A 255 3.96 -7.91 8.14
C ILE A 255 3.76 -7.73 6.63
N THR A 256 2.72 -8.32 6.09
CA THR A 256 2.39 -8.16 4.66
C THR A 256 1.06 -7.46 4.51
N LEU A 257 1.04 -6.42 3.70
CA LEU A 257 -0.18 -5.83 3.12
C LEU A 257 0.05 -5.68 1.62
N HIS A 258 -0.79 -6.32 0.84
CA HIS A 258 -0.76 -6.19 -0.62
C HIS A 258 -1.41 -4.88 -1.03
N VAL A 259 -0.57 -3.92 -1.40
CA VAL A 259 -1.02 -2.58 -1.79
C VAL A 259 -1.71 -2.64 -3.13
N GLY A 260 -3.00 -2.33 -3.16
CA GLY A 260 -3.80 -2.25 -4.37
C GLY A 260 -3.59 -0.94 -5.15
N ALA A 261 -4.00 -0.92 -6.42
CA ALA A 261 -3.92 0.27 -7.26
C ALA A 261 -4.81 1.44 -6.80
N GLY A 262 -5.77 1.18 -5.91
CA GLY A 262 -6.61 2.21 -5.29
C GLY A 262 -5.82 3.27 -4.55
N THR A 263 -4.62 2.93 -4.03
CA THR A 263 -3.70 3.86 -3.37
C THR A 263 -3.25 5.01 -4.28
N PHE A 264 -3.30 4.82 -5.60
CA PHE A 264 -2.96 5.85 -6.59
C PHE A 264 -4.15 6.71 -7.02
N MET A 265 -5.36 6.38 -6.61
CA MET A 265 -6.54 7.14 -7.01
C MET A 265 -6.73 8.34 -6.09
N PRO A 266 -6.85 9.56 -6.64
CA PRO A 266 -7.19 10.73 -5.83
C PRO A 266 -8.61 10.58 -5.28
N VAL A 267 -8.84 11.09 -4.07
CA VAL A 267 -10.18 11.21 -3.51
C VAL A 267 -10.97 12.22 -4.34
N LYS A 268 -12.13 11.79 -4.86
CA LYS A 268 -12.96 12.60 -5.77
C LYS A 268 -14.23 13.15 -5.12
N VAL A 269 -14.42 12.88 -3.83
CA VAL A 269 -15.59 13.30 -3.06
C VAL A 269 -15.24 14.48 -2.17
N ASP A 270 -16.22 15.34 -1.91
CA ASP A 270 -16.04 16.50 -1.04
C ASP A 270 -16.05 16.11 0.44
N ASP A 271 -16.90 15.14 0.82
CA ASP A 271 -16.93 14.56 2.15
C ASP A 271 -16.18 13.21 2.13
N PHE A 272 -15.18 13.07 3.02
CA PHE A 272 -14.42 11.80 3.08
C PHE A 272 -15.30 10.62 3.58
N GLN A 273 -16.46 10.87 4.17
CA GLN A 273 -17.40 9.82 4.56
C GLN A 273 -18.00 9.10 3.33
N ASP A 274 -18.10 9.81 2.22
CA ASP A 274 -18.57 9.27 0.95
C ASP A 274 -17.45 8.54 0.16
N HIS A 275 -16.19 8.65 0.62
CA HIS A 275 -15.08 7.94 0.01
C HIS A 275 -15.09 6.48 0.42
N LEU A 276 -15.16 5.60 -0.56
CA LEU A 276 -15.06 4.16 -0.33
C LEU A 276 -13.60 3.73 -0.36
N MET A 277 -13.10 3.28 0.80
CA MET A 277 -11.77 2.68 0.89
C MET A 277 -11.74 1.33 0.16
N HIS A 278 -10.74 1.15 -0.69
CA HIS A 278 -10.48 -0.16 -1.27
C HIS A 278 -10.05 -1.15 -0.18
N ALA A 279 -10.53 -2.40 -0.30
CA ALA A 279 -10.06 -3.47 0.56
C ALA A 279 -8.63 -3.86 0.16
N GLU A 280 -7.75 -4.00 1.15
CA GLU A 280 -6.38 -4.45 0.97
C GLU A 280 -6.19 -5.74 1.77
N PHE A 281 -5.51 -6.73 1.15
CA PHE A 281 -5.23 -8.01 1.78
C PHE A 281 -4.04 -7.89 2.73
N ILE A 282 -4.20 -8.44 3.92
CA ILE A 282 -3.15 -8.53 4.94
C ILE A 282 -2.85 -9.97 5.29
N ASP A 283 -1.55 -10.27 5.45
CA ASP A 283 -1.04 -11.57 5.89
C ASP A 283 -0.17 -11.34 7.12
N VAL A 284 -0.57 -11.90 8.25
CA VAL A 284 0.16 -11.74 9.50
C VAL A 284 0.34 -13.08 10.19
N SER A 285 1.59 -13.45 10.47
CA SER A 285 1.89 -14.74 11.10
C SER A 285 1.50 -14.76 12.58
N ILE A 286 1.23 -15.97 13.09
CA ILE A 286 0.88 -16.18 14.50
C ILE A 286 2.02 -15.75 15.43
N GLU A 287 3.29 -15.88 15.00
CA GLU A 287 4.46 -15.44 15.74
C GLU A 287 4.49 -13.92 15.90
N THR A 288 4.05 -13.19 14.86
CA THR A 288 3.92 -11.72 14.92
C THR A 288 2.82 -11.31 15.91
N ILE A 289 1.69 -12.00 15.92
CA ILE A 289 0.59 -11.76 16.85
C ILE A 289 1.01 -12.08 18.29
N GLU A 290 1.73 -13.20 18.50
CA GLU A 290 2.31 -13.56 19.80
C GLU A 290 3.31 -12.51 20.30
N TYR A 291 4.15 -12.00 19.40
CA TYR A 291 5.06 -10.90 19.72
C TYR A 291 4.30 -9.65 20.20
N LEU A 292 3.26 -9.24 19.47
CA LEU A 292 2.43 -8.09 19.83
C LEU A 292 1.67 -8.30 21.15
N ALA A 293 1.33 -9.55 21.49
CA ALA A 293 0.69 -9.90 22.76
C ALA A 293 1.61 -9.65 23.99
N THR A 294 2.92 -9.63 23.78
CA THR A 294 3.91 -9.46 24.85
C THR A 294 4.65 -8.12 24.82
N THR A 295 4.58 -7.38 23.69
CA THR A 295 5.40 -6.19 23.45
C THR A 295 4.53 -5.05 22.87
N SER A 296 3.51 -4.62 23.64
CA SER A 296 2.50 -3.70 23.13
C SER A 296 2.88 -2.21 23.15
N ASP A 297 3.88 -1.80 23.93
CA ASP A 297 4.10 -0.37 24.23
C ASP A 297 5.18 0.30 23.36
N ASN A 298 5.89 -0.47 22.51
CA ASN A 298 7.08 0.01 21.82
C ASN A 298 7.00 -0.25 20.30
N VAL A 299 5.81 -0.19 19.71
CA VAL A 299 5.55 -0.51 18.32
C VAL A 299 5.56 0.75 17.46
N ILE A 300 6.43 0.79 16.45
CA ILE A 300 6.49 1.86 15.44
C ILE A 300 6.18 1.27 14.08
N ALA A 301 5.21 1.83 13.39
CA ALA A 301 4.90 1.46 12.01
C ALA A 301 5.83 2.17 11.02
N VAL A 302 6.36 1.44 10.05
CA VAL A 302 7.06 2.01 8.90
C VAL A 302 6.14 1.95 7.69
N GLY A 303 5.59 3.11 7.34
CA GLY A 303 4.57 3.31 6.32
C GLY A 303 3.14 3.21 6.85
N THR A 304 2.26 3.95 6.18
CA THR A 304 0.82 3.96 6.46
C THR A 304 0.16 2.60 6.25
N THR A 305 0.71 1.76 5.36
CA THR A 305 0.29 0.37 5.16
C THR A 305 0.56 -0.50 6.39
N SER A 306 1.76 -0.38 6.97
CA SER A 306 2.09 -1.08 8.22
C SER A 306 1.22 -0.60 9.38
N LEU A 307 0.99 0.71 9.49
CA LEU A 307 0.09 1.28 10.49
C LEU A 307 -1.31 0.68 10.38
N ARG A 308 -1.90 0.71 9.17
CA ARG A 308 -3.25 0.20 8.95
C ARG A 308 -3.35 -1.30 9.23
N THR A 309 -2.34 -2.08 8.87
CA THR A 309 -2.30 -3.51 9.21
C THR A 309 -2.30 -3.73 10.71
N LEU A 310 -1.39 -3.09 11.44
CA LEU A 310 -1.26 -3.25 12.90
C LEU A 310 -2.55 -2.83 13.60
N GLU A 311 -3.06 -1.64 13.30
CA GLU A 311 -4.31 -1.16 13.91
C GLU A 311 -5.51 -2.07 13.56
N SER A 312 -5.52 -2.64 12.35
CA SER A 312 -6.55 -3.60 11.96
C SER A 312 -6.54 -4.88 12.80
N LEU A 313 -5.37 -5.37 13.22
CA LEU A 313 -5.27 -6.58 14.05
C LEU A 313 -6.05 -6.44 15.35
N TYR A 314 -5.98 -5.29 16.01
CA TYR A 314 -6.76 -5.04 17.22
C TYR A 314 -8.27 -5.16 16.95
N TRP A 315 -8.76 -4.47 15.93
CA TRP A 315 -10.19 -4.45 15.62
C TRP A 315 -10.70 -5.78 15.07
N LEU A 316 -9.86 -6.51 14.33
CA LEU A 316 -10.16 -7.88 13.91
C LEU A 316 -10.27 -8.81 15.11
N ALA A 317 -9.39 -8.70 16.11
CA ALA A 317 -9.49 -9.47 17.34
C ALA A 317 -10.81 -9.18 18.08
N ILE A 318 -11.21 -7.91 18.18
CA ILE A 318 -12.50 -7.53 18.79
C ILE A 318 -13.68 -8.09 17.98
N LYS A 319 -13.65 -7.97 16.66
CA LYS A 319 -14.71 -8.48 15.78
C LYS A 319 -14.86 -10.00 15.89
N ILE A 320 -13.74 -10.74 15.85
CA ILE A 320 -13.74 -12.20 16.02
C ILE A 320 -14.23 -12.59 17.41
N LYS A 321 -13.85 -11.84 18.45
CA LYS A 321 -14.35 -12.08 19.82
C LYS A 321 -15.86 -11.96 19.93
N GLN A 322 -16.47 -11.07 19.16
CA GLN A 322 -17.94 -10.92 19.08
C GLN A 322 -18.61 -11.99 18.21
N THR A 323 -17.88 -12.58 17.26
CA THR A 323 -18.38 -13.60 16.34
C THR A 323 -17.34 -14.71 16.17
N PRO A 324 -17.12 -15.59 17.19
CA PRO A 324 -16.01 -16.57 17.19
C PRO A 324 -16.12 -17.64 16.09
N GLU A 325 -17.33 -17.88 15.58
CA GLU A 325 -17.61 -18.89 14.52
C GLU A 325 -17.44 -18.33 13.10
N ILE A 326 -16.89 -17.11 12.95
CA ILE A 326 -16.58 -16.54 11.63
C ILE A 326 -15.71 -17.50 10.82
N ASP A 327 -16.04 -17.66 9.51
CA ASP A 327 -15.20 -18.43 8.59
C ASP A 327 -13.83 -17.74 8.43
N VAL A 328 -12.77 -18.54 8.51
CA VAL A 328 -11.39 -18.04 8.38
C VAL A 328 -11.11 -17.37 7.02
N ASN A 329 -11.93 -17.69 5.99
CA ASN A 329 -11.83 -17.10 4.66
C ASN A 329 -12.64 -15.80 4.49
N GLU A 330 -13.46 -15.44 5.48
CA GLU A 330 -14.35 -14.28 5.44
C GLU A 330 -13.93 -13.16 6.40
N ILE A 331 -12.73 -13.26 6.96
CA ILE A 331 -12.23 -12.28 7.93
C ILE A 331 -11.97 -10.96 7.23
N ASN A 332 -12.72 -9.95 7.62
CA ASN A 332 -12.59 -8.60 7.06
C ASN A 332 -12.80 -7.53 8.13
N LEU A 333 -12.15 -6.39 7.93
CA LEU A 333 -12.39 -5.16 8.67
C LEU A 333 -12.93 -4.11 7.72
N LEU A 334 -14.18 -3.71 7.92
CA LEU A 334 -14.84 -2.69 7.12
C LEU A 334 -14.35 -1.29 7.51
N GLN A 335 -14.60 -0.32 6.63
CA GLN A 335 -14.09 1.05 6.72
C GLN A 335 -14.37 1.72 8.07
N TRP A 336 -15.54 1.47 8.64
CA TRP A 336 -16.02 2.14 9.86
C TRP A 336 -16.11 1.22 11.08
N ASP A 337 -15.68 -0.04 10.97
CA ASP A 337 -15.74 -1.01 12.08
C ASP A 337 -15.05 -0.48 13.34
N ALA A 338 -13.90 0.18 13.21
CA ALA A 338 -13.17 0.76 14.34
C ALA A 338 -13.93 1.84 15.12
N TYR A 339 -14.98 2.40 14.54
CA TYR A 339 -15.81 3.43 15.16
C TYR A 339 -17.17 2.91 15.64
N THR A 340 -17.56 1.72 15.20
CA THR A 340 -18.85 1.09 15.50
C THR A 340 -18.74 -0.11 16.43
N LEU A 341 -17.57 -0.80 16.43
CA LEU A 341 -17.31 -1.89 17.35
C LEU A 341 -17.19 -1.34 18.78
N GLU A 342 -18.11 -1.74 19.64
CA GLU A 342 -18.12 -1.34 21.05
C GLU A 342 -17.13 -2.18 21.85
N ASP A 343 -15.88 -1.76 21.91
CA ASP A 343 -14.94 -2.25 22.91
C ASP A 343 -13.99 -1.13 23.36
N LYS A 344 -14.26 -0.60 24.56
CA LYS A 344 -13.42 0.42 25.19
C LYS A 344 -12.50 -0.13 26.29
N LYS A 345 -12.58 -1.44 26.59
CA LYS A 345 -11.96 -2.02 27.79
C LYS A 345 -10.88 -3.08 27.50
N THR A 346 -10.93 -3.74 26.36
CA THR A 346 -9.95 -4.79 26.03
C THR A 346 -8.57 -4.15 25.78
N SER A 347 -7.57 -4.56 26.54
CA SER A 347 -6.19 -4.15 26.32
C SER A 347 -5.63 -4.78 25.03
N ILE A 348 -4.51 -4.23 24.53
CA ILE A 348 -3.83 -4.78 23.35
C ILE A 348 -3.39 -6.21 23.62
N ASN A 349 -2.81 -6.45 24.80
CA ASN A 349 -2.33 -7.78 25.21
C ASN A 349 -3.48 -8.80 25.21
N GLU A 350 -4.63 -8.45 25.82
CA GLU A 350 -5.82 -9.33 25.82
C GLU A 350 -6.34 -9.60 24.40
N ALA A 351 -6.40 -8.56 23.55
CA ALA A 351 -6.86 -8.72 22.17
C ALA A 351 -5.92 -9.64 21.37
N MET A 352 -4.61 -9.43 21.48
CA MET A 352 -3.62 -10.24 20.76
C MET A 352 -3.51 -11.67 21.29
N HIS A 353 -3.59 -11.88 22.61
CA HIS A 353 -3.68 -13.22 23.18
C HIS A 353 -4.92 -13.96 22.69
N PHE A 354 -6.09 -13.29 22.72
CA PHE A 354 -7.32 -13.89 22.18
C PHE A 354 -7.15 -14.27 20.71
N LEU A 355 -6.63 -13.38 19.87
CA LEU A 355 -6.46 -13.64 18.44
C LEU A 355 -5.51 -14.82 18.19
N LYS A 356 -4.38 -14.89 18.92
CA LYS A 356 -3.46 -16.02 18.87
C LYS A 356 -4.14 -17.34 19.26
N ASP A 357 -4.88 -17.35 20.37
CA ASP A 357 -5.57 -18.56 20.84
C ASP A 357 -6.64 -19.02 19.86
N TRP A 358 -7.40 -18.09 19.29
CA TRP A 358 -8.38 -18.38 18.23
C TRP A 358 -7.70 -18.96 16.98
N MET A 359 -6.60 -18.37 16.51
CA MET A 359 -5.81 -18.91 15.39
C MET A 359 -5.31 -20.33 15.68
N THR A 360 -4.84 -20.58 16.89
CA THR A 360 -4.38 -21.91 17.34
C THR A 360 -5.52 -22.93 17.31
N GLN A 361 -6.71 -22.55 17.79
CA GLN A 361 -7.90 -23.38 17.78
C GLN A 361 -8.35 -23.73 16.35
N LYS A 362 -8.32 -22.73 15.45
CA LYS A 362 -8.63 -22.90 14.02
C LYS A 362 -7.50 -23.58 13.23
N LYS A 363 -6.34 -23.84 13.85
CA LYS A 363 -5.14 -24.48 13.26
C LYS A 363 -4.57 -23.67 12.07
N ILE A 364 -4.65 -22.35 12.13
CA ILE A 364 -4.06 -21.47 11.12
C ILE A 364 -2.78 -20.83 11.68
N LYS A 365 -1.74 -20.78 10.85
CA LYS A 365 -0.44 -20.17 11.19
C LYS A 365 -0.32 -18.74 10.71
N THR A 366 -1.14 -18.35 9.73
CA THR A 366 -1.17 -17.01 9.16
C THR A 366 -2.61 -16.53 9.13
N LEU A 367 -2.84 -15.34 9.67
CA LEU A 367 -4.12 -14.64 9.55
C LEU A 367 -4.17 -13.98 8.17
N PHE A 368 -5.04 -14.48 7.31
CA PHE A 368 -5.42 -13.84 6.06
C PHE A 368 -6.70 -13.05 6.27
N ALA A 369 -6.68 -11.77 6.00
CA ALA A 369 -7.85 -10.92 6.17
C ALA A 369 -7.83 -9.78 5.16
N THR A 370 -8.94 -9.05 5.07
CA THR A 370 -8.97 -7.77 4.33
C THR A 370 -9.19 -6.60 5.28
N THR A 371 -8.60 -5.46 4.95
CA THR A 371 -8.81 -4.22 5.69
C THR A 371 -9.22 -3.08 4.76
N GLN A 372 -10.25 -2.34 5.21
CA GLN A 372 -10.66 -1.05 4.65
C GLN A 372 -10.52 0.05 5.70
N LEU A 373 -9.81 -0.19 6.81
CA LEU A 373 -9.72 0.71 7.95
C LEU A 373 -9.47 2.16 7.50
N MET A 374 -10.41 3.06 7.80
CA MET A 374 -10.24 4.49 7.68
C MET A 374 -9.69 5.05 8.99
N VAL A 375 -8.52 5.68 8.91
CA VAL A 375 -7.95 6.43 10.04
C VAL A 375 -8.13 7.93 9.76
N LYS A 376 -8.83 8.62 10.64
CA LYS A 376 -9.15 10.05 10.53
C LYS A 376 -8.98 10.74 11.86
N PRO A 377 -8.96 12.08 11.93
CA PRO A 377 -8.97 12.80 13.19
C PRO A 377 -10.03 12.28 14.19
N GLY A 378 -9.58 12.06 15.42
CA GLY A 378 -10.38 11.43 16.49
C GLY A 378 -10.23 9.90 16.57
N TYR A 379 -9.49 9.24 15.66
CA TYR A 379 -9.12 7.84 15.81
C TYR A 379 -8.21 7.64 17.03
N GLN A 380 -8.50 6.59 17.80
CA GLN A 380 -7.70 6.22 18.98
C GLN A 380 -6.77 5.07 18.59
N PHE A 381 -5.49 5.38 18.39
CA PHE A 381 -4.49 4.36 18.07
C PHE A 381 -4.38 3.33 19.19
N LYS A 382 -4.36 2.06 18.82
CA LYS A 382 -4.34 0.93 19.74
C LYS A 382 -2.94 0.35 19.88
N ILE A 383 -2.33 -0.04 18.78
CA ILE A 383 -1.06 -0.77 18.77
C ILE A 383 0.13 0.18 18.58
N CYS A 384 0.04 1.08 17.61
CA CYS A 384 1.18 1.90 17.22
C CYS A 384 1.43 3.07 18.19
N LYS A 385 2.70 3.35 18.46
CA LYS A 385 3.18 4.48 19.27
C LYS A 385 3.96 5.50 18.44
N GLY A 386 4.25 5.17 17.18
CA GLY A 386 4.91 6.05 16.23
C GLY A 386 4.69 5.59 14.78
N LEU A 387 4.87 6.53 13.87
CA LEU A 387 4.78 6.31 12.43
C LEU A 387 5.96 6.96 11.73
N ILE A 388 6.70 6.16 10.95
CA ILE A 388 7.69 6.66 9.98
C ILE A 388 7.00 6.65 8.61
N THR A 389 6.93 7.79 7.93
CA THR A 389 6.21 7.89 6.66
C THR A 389 6.77 9.00 5.77
N ASN A 390 6.46 8.96 4.46
CA ASN A 390 6.71 10.06 3.54
C ASN A 390 5.72 11.21 3.77
N PHE A 391 5.98 12.37 3.16
CA PHE A 391 4.99 13.45 3.04
C PHE A 391 3.97 13.11 1.94
N HIS A 392 2.69 13.31 2.22
CA HIS A 392 1.57 12.86 1.40
C HIS A 392 0.96 13.97 0.56
N GLN A 393 0.21 13.61 -0.49
CA GLN A 393 -0.52 14.55 -1.34
C GLN A 393 -1.60 15.29 -0.56
N PRO A 394 -1.92 16.55 -0.95
CA PRO A 394 -3.12 17.23 -0.47
C PRO A 394 -4.37 16.42 -0.81
N LYS A 395 -5.42 16.57 -0.03
CA LYS A 395 -6.72 15.90 -0.20
C LYS A 395 -6.61 14.38 -0.32
N SER A 396 -5.71 13.75 0.46
CA SER A 396 -5.54 12.30 0.45
C SER A 396 -5.97 11.66 1.77
N THR A 397 -6.44 10.41 1.72
CA THR A 397 -6.74 9.63 2.93
C THR A 397 -5.48 9.40 3.80
N LEU A 398 -4.29 9.47 3.21
CA LEU A 398 -3.03 9.36 3.93
C LEU A 398 -2.75 10.60 4.78
N LEU A 399 -3.14 11.78 4.30
CA LEU A 399 -3.02 13.01 5.09
C LEU A 399 -3.99 13.02 6.28
N LEU A 400 -5.14 12.34 6.18
CA LEU A 400 -6.05 12.14 7.31
C LEU A 400 -5.38 11.37 8.46
N ILE A 401 -4.51 10.39 8.14
CA ILE A 401 -3.72 9.66 9.14
C ILE A 401 -2.80 10.61 9.90
N ILE A 402 -2.10 11.48 9.17
CA ILE A 402 -1.21 12.46 9.80
C ILE A 402 -1.99 13.43 10.68
N ALA A 403 -3.14 13.90 10.20
CA ALA A 403 -4.01 14.77 10.99
C ALA A 403 -4.62 14.04 12.20
N ALA A 404 -4.82 12.72 12.13
CA ALA A 404 -5.24 11.93 13.29
C ALA A 404 -4.15 11.85 14.38
N ILE A 405 -2.86 11.86 13.96
CA ILE A 405 -1.70 11.82 14.87
C ILE A 405 -1.40 13.21 15.44
N ALA A 406 -1.26 14.19 14.56
CA ALA A 406 -0.72 15.51 14.90
C ALA A 406 -1.80 16.57 15.20
N GLY A 407 -3.10 16.23 15.02
CA GLY A 407 -4.15 17.26 15.09
C GLY A 407 -3.89 18.34 14.06
N ASP A 408 -4.19 19.60 14.37
CA ASP A 408 -3.99 20.75 13.46
C ASP A 408 -2.52 21.06 13.20
N GLU A 409 -1.60 20.56 14.02
CA GLU A 409 -0.15 20.75 13.86
C GLU A 409 0.40 20.10 12.58
N TRP A 410 -0.36 19.21 11.93
CA TRP A 410 0.05 18.69 10.63
C TRP A 410 0.33 19.80 9.62
N LYS A 411 -0.41 20.92 9.69
CA LYS A 411 -0.24 22.07 8.80
C LYS A 411 1.12 22.74 9.01
N THR A 412 1.48 22.93 10.27
CA THR A 412 2.80 23.49 10.68
C THR A 412 3.93 22.60 10.18
N VAL A 413 3.81 21.26 10.37
CA VAL A 413 4.81 20.28 9.91
C VAL A 413 4.99 20.33 8.38
N TYR A 414 3.90 20.38 7.61
CA TYR A 414 3.96 20.38 6.15
C TYR A 414 4.48 21.73 5.60
N GLN A 415 4.06 22.85 6.20
CA GLN A 415 4.59 24.16 5.85
C GLN A 415 6.10 24.26 6.12
N HIS A 416 6.55 23.73 7.28
CA HIS A 416 7.97 23.67 7.60
C HIS A 416 8.74 22.82 6.58
N ALA A 417 8.22 21.63 6.22
CA ALA A 417 8.84 20.76 5.25
C ALA A 417 8.98 21.43 3.87
N ILE A 418 7.95 22.15 3.40
CA ILE A 418 7.99 22.89 2.13
C ILE A 418 9.04 24.00 2.20
N ALA A 419 9.04 24.79 3.27
CA ALA A 419 9.95 25.92 3.46
C ALA A 419 11.43 25.50 3.57
N ASN A 420 11.70 24.29 4.12
CA ASN A 420 13.05 23.74 4.30
C ASN A 420 13.42 22.72 3.21
N GLU A 421 12.77 22.81 2.06
CA GLU A 421 13.14 22.04 0.86
C GLU A 421 13.14 20.52 1.04
N TYR A 422 12.21 20.00 1.83
CA TYR A 422 11.92 18.57 1.83
C TYR A 422 11.26 18.18 0.52
N ARG A 423 11.58 16.98 0.06
CA ARG A 423 10.97 16.36 -1.12
C ARG A 423 9.77 15.52 -0.70
N PHE A 424 8.74 15.52 -1.51
CA PHE A 424 7.45 14.93 -1.19
C PHE A 424 7.21 13.65 -2.00
N LEU A 425 6.25 12.85 -1.51
CA LEU A 425 5.70 11.64 -2.11
C LEU A 425 6.68 10.46 -2.10
N SER A 426 6.49 9.48 -3.01
CA SER A 426 7.09 8.13 -2.93
C SER A 426 8.62 8.10 -2.85
N TYR A 427 9.29 8.92 -3.62
CA TYR A 427 10.76 9.05 -3.62
C TYR A 427 11.26 10.20 -2.74
N GLY A 428 10.34 10.88 -2.09
CA GLY A 428 10.61 12.03 -1.25
C GLY A 428 11.25 11.67 0.09
N ASP A 429 11.36 12.68 0.92
CA ASP A 429 11.84 12.59 2.30
C ASP A 429 10.73 12.07 3.22
N GLY A 430 10.99 11.98 4.51
CA GLY A 430 9.99 11.47 5.44
C GLY A 430 10.01 12.11 6.81
N CYS A 431 9.07 11.65 7.64
CA CYS A 431 8.89 12.11 8.99
C CYS A 431 8.70 10.93 9.95
N LEU A 432 9.31 11.00 11.13
CA LEU A 432 8.98 10.18 12.28
C LEU A 432 8.01 10.97 13.16
N PHE A 433 6.77 10.53 13.24
CA PHE A 433 5.74 11.05 14.12
C PHE A 433 5.64 10.18 15.37
N TRP A 434 5.81 10.78 16.55
CA TRP A 434 5.49 10.15 17.81
C TRP A 434 4.03 10.43 18.19
N PHE A 435 3.34 9.42 18.70
CA PHE A 435 1.93 9.59 19.05
C PHE A 435 1.79 10.14 20.46
N ASN A 436 0.85 11.04 20.64
CA ASN A 436 0.50 11.54 21.96
C ASN A 436 -0.09 10.42 22.80
N HIS A 437 0.54 10.08 23.90
CA HIS A 437 -0.05 9.27 24.96
C HIS A 437 -1.04 10.17 25.75
N ARG A 438 -2.29 10.25 25.31
CA ARG A 438 -3.38 10.81 26.11
C ARG A 438 -4.25 9.70 26.65
#